data_6ee095c0fa71d2867dadb407ed608f31
#
_entry.id   6ee095c0fa71d2867dadb407ed608f31
#
_cell.length_a   1.000
_cell.length_b   1.000
_cell.length_c   1.000
_cell.angle_alpha   90.00
_cell.angle_beta   90.00
_cell.angle_gamma   90.00
#
_symmetry.space_group_name_H-M   'P 1'
#
loop_
_entity.id
_entity.type
_entity.pdbx_description
1 polymer ?
#
loop_
_entity_poly.entity_id
_entity_poly.type
_entity_poly.pdbx_seq_one_letter_code
_entity_poly.pdbx_strand_id
1 'polypeptide(L)'
;MTTSLHLWLCVNEILFCYVILFLCSTSTEHYASETFSMMSNVDMHSEFSIPNPHCSNMQELPLAALERSRVQELVLRSARSVDDLRQTLDPLSRHLLNGLAYTIGSALGSEPPTREECLIAFSIPNRVGLMAGARAWSKHSHRSRGETLQVENMAIERNRKAQSKINMGWWGTPYGSVSSINERALVIFGRVVDNATWRNLHWLPHQVLVYEVRVEEGYGMRWSQDRSVLESGEVTPEILPWTFRGFLEPMMENGHEMGWKHGI
;
A
#
# COMPACT_ATOMS: atom_id res chain seq x y z
N MET A 1 -8.34 -27.76 -36.15
CA MET A 1 -8.39 -26.45 -36.87
C MET A 1 -8.36 -25.30 -35.90
N THR A 2 -7.36 -25.20 -35.00
CA THR A 2 -7.25 -24.18 -33.96
C THR A 2 -5.83 -23.65 -33.71
N THR A 3 -4.90 -23.83 -34.65
CA THR A 3 -3.49 -23.43 -34.52
C THR A 3 -3.10 -22.21 -35.38
N SER A 4 -4.03 -21.62 -36.16
CA SER A 4 -3.70 -20.57 -37.12
C SER A 4 -3.97 -19.14 -36.66
N LEU A 5 -4.67 -18.92 -35.54
CA LEU A 5 -5.02 -17.57 -35.07
C LEU A 5 -3.97 -16.95 -34.14
N HIS A 6 -3.19 -17.77 -33.43
CA HIS A 6 -2.15 -17.26 -32.51
C HIS A 6 -0.89 -16.74 -33.21
N LEU A 7 -0.59 -17.23 -34.41
CA LEU A 7 0.58 -16.80 -35.16
C LEU A 7 0.37 -15.44 -35.86
N TRP A 8 -0.89 -15.05 -36.11
CA TRP A 8 -1.21 -13.81 -36.83
C TRP A 8 -1.15 -12.55 -35.94
N LEU A 9 -1.35 -12.70 -34.65
CA LEU A 9 -1.27 -11.59 -33.67
C LEU A 9 0.18 -11.22 -33.30
N CYS A 10 1.10 -12.19 -33.23
CA CYS A 10 2.50 -11.90 -32.92
C CYS A 10 3.29 -11.24 -34.06
N VAL A 11 2.88 -11.42 -35.31
CA VAL A 11 3.59 -10.83 -36.47
C VAL A 11 3.28 -9.34 -36.66
N ASN A 12 2.10 -8.90 -36.25
CA ASN A 12 1.71 -7.49 -36.38
C ASN A 12 2.36 -6.55 -35.34
N GLU A 13 2.66 -7.02 -34.13
CA GLU A 13 3.34 -6.19 -33.13
C GLU A 13 4.83 -5.99 -33.45
N ILE A 14 5.49 -6.97 -34.06
CA ILE A 14 6.90 -6.84 -34.46
C ILE A 14 7.05 -5.91 -35.67
N LEU A 15 6.08 -5.88 -36.57
CA LEU A 15 6.13 -4.98 -37.76
C LEU A 15 5.89 -3.51 -37.36
N PHE A 16 5.10 -3.25 -36.32
CA PHE A 16 4.82 -1.89 -35.84
C PHE A 16 6.03 -1.26 -35.14
N CYS A 17 6.82 -2.03 -34.42
CA CYS A 17 8.08 -1.57 -33.82
C CYS A 17 9.17 -1.27 -34.86
N TYR A 18 9.24 -2.03 -35.95
CA TYR A 18 10.26 -1.80 -37.00
C TYR A 18 9.97 -0.56 -37.85
N VAL A 19 8.71 -0.20 -38.08
CA VAL A 19 8.33 0.99 -38.86
C VAL A 19 8.61 2.30 -38.09
N ILE A 20 8.50 2.28 -36.74
CA ILE A 20 8.83 3.46 -35.93
C ILE A 20 10.35 3.67 -35.81
N LEU A 21 11.16 2.60 -35.86
CA LEU A 21 12.62 2.71 -35.82
C LEU A 21 13.22 3.14 -37.18
N PHE A 22 12.52 2.92 -38.31
CA PHE A 22 13.03 3.28 -39.63
C PHE A 22 12.69 4.71 -40.05
N LEU A 23 11.69 5.35 -39.43
CA LEU A 23 11.32 6.75 -39.70
C LEU A 23 12.08 7.78 -38.86
N CYS A 24 12.88 7.32 -37.86
CA CYS A 24 13.71 8.20 -37.02
C CYS A 24 15.19 8.28 -37.47
N SER A 25 15.59 7.61 -38.55
CA SER A 25 17.00 7.46 -38.93
C SER A 25 17.47 8.31 -40.15
N THR A 26 16.67 9.26 -40.59
CA THR A 26 17.12 10.14 -41.74
C THR A 26 16.81 11.60 -41.47
N SER A 27 17.46 12.21 -40.50
CA SER A 27 17.78 13.65 -40.47
C SER A 27 18.44 13.98 -39.11
N THR A 28 19.70 14.19 -39.08
CA THR A 28 20.50 15.10 -38.22
C THR A 28 21.88 14.54 -37.91
N GLU A 29 22.74 14.49 -38.89
CA GLU A 29 24.20 14.29 -38.67
C GLU A 29 24.99 15.61 -38.63
N HIS A 30 24.41 16.75 -38.30
CA HIS A 30 25.20 18.00 -38.29
C HIS A 30 25.00 18.91 -37.07
N TYR A 31 24.35 18.45 -35.96
CA TYR A 31 24.21 19.27 -34.75
C TYR A 31 24.65 18.57 -33.47
N ALA A 32 25.40 17.47 -33.52
CA ALA A 32 25.71 16.61 -32.38
C ALA A 32 27.09 16.88 -31.74
N SER A 33 27.83 17.92 -32.11
CA SER A 33 29.20 18.11 -31.60
C SER A 33 29.35 19.17 -30.50
N GLU A 34 28.38 20.06 -30.31
CA GLU A 34 28.50 21.13 -29.28
C GLU A 34 27.59 20.99 -28.05
N THR A 35 26.57 20.13 -28.11
CA THR A 35 25.66 19.92 -26.95
C THR A 35 26.06 18.77 -26.03
N PHE A 36 27.06 17.94 -26.40
CA PHE A 36 27.49 16.82 -25.59
C PHE A 36 28.44 17.20 -24.43
N SER A 37 28.94 18.44 -24.43
CA SER A 37 29.84 18.93 -23.36
C SER A 37 29.11 19.64 -22.20
N MET A 38 27.78 19.87 -22.30
CA MET A 38 27.00 20.50 -21.23
C MET A 38 26.02 19.58 -20.50
N MET A 39 25.95 18.30 -20.87
CA MET A 39 25.07 17.31 -20.17
C MET A 39 25.81 16.37 -19.22
N SER A 40 27.06 16.68 -18.84
CA SER A 40 27.86 15.85 -17.93
C SER A 40 27.77 16.22 -16.46
N ASN A 41 26.72 16.93 -16.04
CA ASN A 41 26.43 17.15 -14.60
C ASN A 41 24.90 17.23 -14.37
N VAL A 42 24.13 16.29 -14.90
CA VAL A 42 22.85 15.99 -14.28
C VAL A 42 23.18 15.13 -13.06
N ASP A 43 23.05 15.71 -11.89
CA ASP A 43 23.14 15.02 -10.61
C ASP A 43 22.24 13.77 -10.65
N MET A 44 22.82 12.62 -10.97
CA MET A 44 22.20 11.30 -10.88
C MET A 44 22.19 10.79 -9.42
N HIS A 45 22.26 11.66 -8.46
CA HIS A 45 21.87 11.39 -7.09
C HIS A 45 20.42 11.84 -6.93
N SER A 46 19.46 11.10 -7.52
CA SER A 46 18.11 11.09 -6.94
C SER A 46 18.31 10.65 -5.50
N GLU A 47 18.16 11.59 -4.60
CA GLU A 47 18.51 11.48 -3.19
C GLU A 47 17.71 10.31 -2.61
N PHE A 48 18.34 9.13 -2.49
CA PHE A 48 17.72 7.99 -1.85
C PHE A 48 17.33 8.40 -0.45
N SER A 49 16.03 8.35 -0.13
CA SER A 49 15.51 8.70 1.16
C SER A 49 14.65 7.57 1.72
N ILE A 50 14.99 7.13 2.92
CA ILE A 50 14.15 6.19 3.66
C ILE A 50 12.91 6.96 4.13
N PRO A 51 11.69 6.50 3.82
CA PRO A 51 10.46 7.14 4.26
C PRO A 51 10.44 7.32 5.79
N ASN A 52 9.96 8.45 6.26
CA ASN A 52 9.72 8.72 7.68
C ASN A 52 8.24 8.43 8.00
N PRO A 53 7.91 7.33 8.67
CA PRO A 53 6.53 6.97 8.97
C PRO A 53 5.86 8.00 9.86
N HIS A 54 4.68 8.44 9.47
CA HIS A 54 3.86 9.34 10.27
C HIS A 54 2.36 9.11 10.01
N CYS A 55 1.56 9.29 11.04
CA CYS A 55 0.11 9.15 10.97
C CYS A 55 -0.49 9.72 12.24
N SER A 56 -1.73 10.21 12.16
CA SER A 56 -2.44 10.76 13.31
C SER A 56 -2.52 9.77 14.48
N ASN A 57 -2.13 10.23 15.66
CA ASN A 57 -2.15 9.48 16.93
C ASN A 57 -1.30 8.19 16.95
N MET A 58 -0.31 8.09 16.05
CA MET A 58 0.65 6.99 16.04
C MET A 58 2.06 7.54 16.27
N GLN A 59 2.86 6.81 17.03
CA GLN A 59 4.23 7.20 17.32
C GLN A 59 5.15 5.99 17.23
N GLU A 60 6.33 6.22 16.71
CA GLU A 60 7.43 5.26 16.74
C GLU A 60 8.13 5.25 18.11
N LEU A 61 8.91 4.22 18.36
CA LEU A 61 9.83 4.22 19.49
C LEU A 61 10.87 5.35 19.34
N PRO A 62 11.32 5.97 20.45
CA PRO A 62 12.22 7.14 20.42
C PRO A 62 13.51 6.93 19.62
N LEU A 63 14.02 5.69 19.54
CA LEU A 63 15.23 5.35 18.80
C LEU A 63 15.02 5.26 17.27
N ALA A 64 13.80 5.19 16.79
CA ALA A 64 13.51 4.97 15.37
C ALA A 64 14.14 6.03 14.46
N ALA A 65 13.99 7.30 14.80
CA ALA A 65 14.52 8.41 14.01
C ALA A 65 16.06 8.38 13.91
N LEU A 66 16.74 8.12 15.04
CA LEU A 66 18.19 8.03 15.09
C LEU A 66 18.72 6.86 14.23
N GLU A 67 18.14 5.68 14.42
CA GLU A 67 18.55 4.48 13.67
C GLU A 67 18.22 4.62 12.17
N ARG A 68 17.11 5.24 11.80
CA ARG A 68 16.76 5.52 10.41
C ARG A 68 17.79 6.45 9.77
N SER A 69 18.22 7.50 10.45
CA SER A 69 19.27 8.40 9.96
C SER A 69 20.60 7.66 9.77
N ARG A 70 20.95 6.77 10.69
CA ARG A 70 22.15 5.93 10.60
C ARG A 70 22.08 4.98 9.38
N VAL A 71 20.95 4.32 9.16
CA VAL A 71 20.76 3.44 7.99
C VAL A 71 20.80 4.25 6.70
N GLN A 72 20.17 5.43 6.66
CA GLN A 72 20.23 6.35 5.53
C GLN A 72 21.68 6.71 5.15
N GLU A 73 22.48 7.11 6.12
CA GLU A 73 23.90 7.41 5.88
C GLU A 73 24.68 6.19 5.38
N LEU A 74 24.39 5.01 5.93
CA LEU A 74 25.05 3.78 5.51
C LEU A 74 24.75 3.46 4.04
N VAL A 75 23.51 3.63 3.62
CA VAL A 75 23.10 3.43 2.21
C VAL A 75 23.79 4.44 1.30
N LEU A 76 23.78 5.73 1.66
CA LEU A 76 24.35 6.79 0.84
C LEU A 76 25.90 6.66 0.70
N ARG A 77 26.58 6.13 1.70
CA ARG A 77 28.03 5.90 1.67
C ARG A 77 28.44 4.59 1.01
N SER A 78 27.48 3.69 0.80
CA SER A 78 27.78 2.38 0.22
C SER A 78 27.91 2.45 -1.30
N ALA A 79 28.91 1.76 -1.83
CA ALA A 79 29.01 1.50 -3.26
C ALA A 79 28.16 0.30 -3.72
N ARG A 80 27.47 -0.38 -2.78
CA ARG A 80 26.62 -1.55 -3.06
C ARG A 80 25.21 -1.10 -3.43
N SER A 81 24.49 -1.96 -4.15
CA SER A 81 23.05 -1.75 -4.37
C SER A 81 22.28 -1.83 -3.04
N VAL A 82 21.09 -1.21 -2.99
CA VAL A 82 20.21 -1.27 -1.80
C VAL A 82 19.83 -2.71 -1.48
N ASP A 83 19.63 -3.55 -2.51
CA ASP A 83 19.23 -4.95 -2.34
C ASP A 83 20.38 -5.80 -1.77
N ASP A 84 21.63 -5.58 -2.20
CA ASP A 84 22.79 -6.24 -1.62
C ASP A 84 23.01 -5.83 -0.16
N LEU A 85 22.80 -4.55 0.15
CA LEU A 85 22.86 -4.04 1.51
C LEU A 85 21.81 -4.67 2.40
N ARG A 86 20.57 -4.78 1.92
CA ARG A 86 19.45 -5.35 2.67
C ARG A 86 19.75 -6.73 3.20
N GLN A 87 20.49 -7.56 2.45
CA GLN A 87 20.86 -8.92 2.86
C GLN A 87 21.90 -8.94 3.99
N THR A 88 22.71 -7.89 4.13
CA THR A 88 23.78 -7.80 5.13
C THR A 88 23.44 -7.00 6.37
N LEU A 89 22.33 -6.25 6.35
CA LEU A 89 21.87 -5.44 7.46
C LEU A 89 21.31 -6.29 8.60
N ASP A 90 21.48 -5.79 9.83
CA ASP A 90 20.79 -6.34 11.00
C ASP A 90 19.26 -6.21 10.87
N PRO A 91 18.47 -6.99 11.64
CA PRO A 91 17.03 -7.02 11.53
C PRO A 91 16.32 -5.66 11.68
N LEU A 92 16.81 -4.78 12.58
CA LEU A 92 16.23 -3.44 12.77
C LEU A 92 16.54 -2.54 11.58
N SER A 93 17.80 -2.49 11.14
CA SER A 93 18.21 -1.69 9.99
C SER A 93 17.46 -2.09 8.72
N ARG A 94 17.21 -3.37 8.52
CA ARG A 94 16.40 -3.90 7.41
C ARG A 94 14.94 -3.45 7.51
N HIS A 95 14.35 -3.52 8.70
CA HIS A 95 12.99 -3.05 8.97
C HIS A 95 12.81 -1.58 8.60
N LEU A 96 13.75 -0.73 9.04
CA LEU A 96 13.74 0.70 8.74
C LEU A 96 13.98 0.98 7.26
N LEU A 97 14.90 0.25 6.61
CA LEU A 97 15.18 0.36 5.18
C LEU A 97 13.94 0.06 4.32
N ASN A 98 13.07 -0.84 4.77
CA ASN A 98 11.78 -1.14 4.13
C ASN A 98 10.72 -0.04 4.38
N GLY A 99 11.06 1.08 5.02
CA GLY A 99 10.15 2.17 5.33
C GLY A 99 9.09 1.83 6.37
N LEU A 100 9.36 0.83 7.22
CA LEU A 100 8.45 0.39 8.25
C LEU A 100 8.63 1.20 9.54
N ALA A 101 7.54 1.44 10.23
CA ALA A 101 7.53 2.08 11.53
C ALA A 101 8.05 1.13 12.61
N TYR A 102 8.94 1.61 13.47
CA TYR A 102 9.47 0.85 14.58
C TYR A 102 8.65 1.09 15.84
N THR A 103 7.90 0.09 16.26
CA THR A 103 6.99 0.14 17.41
C THR A 103 7.21 -1.06 18.32
N ILE A 104 6.56 -1.06 19.49
CA ILE A 104 6.52 -2.25 20.35
C ILE A 104 5.86 -3.40 19.59
N GLY A 105 6.54 -4.55 19.53
CA GLY A 105 6.05 -5.72 18.81
C GLY A 105 6.35 -5.74 17.30
N SER A 106 7.14 -4.79 16.78
CA SER A 106 7.61 -4.83 15.39
C SER A 106 8.28 -6.16 15.06
N ALA A 107 7.93 -6.73 13.91
CA ALA A 107 8.44 -8.01 13.42
C ALA A 107 9.78 -7.83 12.69
N LEU A 108 10.82 -7.53 13.45
CA LEU A 108 12.17 -7.28 12.92
C LEU A 108 12.69 -8.48 12.13
N GLY A 109 13.27 -8.22 10.98
CA GLY A 109 13.81 -9.25 10.08
C GLY A 109 12.78 -9.93 9.19
N SER A 110 11.48 -9.66 9.37
CA SER A 110 10.44 -10.12 8.45
C SER A 110 10.25 -9.11 7.32
N GLU A 111 9.91 -9.63 6.13
CA GLU A 111 9.63 -8.80 4.97
C GLU A 111 8.13 -8.46 4.88
N PRO A 112 7.78 -7.21 4.55
CA PRO A 112 6.40 -6.83 4.30
C PRO A 112 5.89 -7.41 2.98
N PRO A 113 4.57 -7.60 2.81
CA PRO A 113 4.02 -7.98 1.52
C PRO A 113 4.25 -6.87 0.50
N THR A 114 4.38 -7.28 -0.74
CA THR A 114 4.36 -6.38 -1.89
C THR A 114 2.95 -5.80 -2.07
N ARG A 115 2.87 -4.70 -2.82
CA ARG A 115 1.58 -4.12 -3.21
C ARG A 115 0.68 -5.14 -3.93
N GLU A 116 1.30 -5.98 -4.76
CA GLU A 116 0.61 -7.00 -5.54
C GLU A 116 0.03 -8.11 -4.64
N GLU A 117 0.78 -8.60 -3.68
CA GLU A 117 0.29 -9.59 -2.70
C GLU A 117 -0.87 -9.01 -1.86
N CYS A 118 -0.78 -7.75 -1.48
CA CYS A 118 -1.88 -7.03 -0.82
C CYS A 118 -3.13 -6.96 -1.71
N LEU A 119 -2.96 -6.66 -3.00
CA LEU A 119 -4.05 -6.58 -3.97
C LEU A 119 -4.69 -7.93 -4.24
N ILE A 120 -3.89 -8.98 -4.41
CA ILE A 120 -4.37 -10.36 -4.59
C ILE A 120 -5.26 -10.74 -3.39
N ALA A 121 -4.77 -10.58 -2.16
CA ALA A 121 -5.54 -10.90 -0.96
C ALA A 121 -6.81 -10.06 -0.82
N PHE A 122 -6.78 -8.78 -1.21
CA PHE A 122 -7.92 -7.87 -1.21
C PHE A 122 -8.98 -8.27 -2.22
N SER A 123 -8.57 -8.84 -3.36
CA SER A 123 -9.40 -9.13 -4.52
C SER A 123 -10.05 -10.51 -4.50
N ILE A 124 -9.78 -11.36 -3.50
CA ILE A 124 -10.36 -12.72 -3.42
C ILE A 124 -11.89 -12.65 -3.40
N PRO A 125 -12.60 -13.20 -4.42
CA PRO A 125 -14.05 -13.13 -4.50
C PRO A 125 -14.73 -14.18 -3.60
N ASN A 126 -15.92 -13.86 -3.14
CA ASN A 126 -16.84 -14.83 -2.55
C ASN A 126 -17.71 -15.50 -3.65
N ARG A 127 -18.69 -16.31 -3.23
CA ARG A 127 -19.59 -17.05 -4.15
C ARG A 127 -20.39 -16.16 -5.11
N VAL A 128 -20.65 -14.90 -4.73
CA VAL A 128 -21.41 -13.94 -5.57
C VAL A 128 -20.50 -12.97 -6.30
N GLY A 129 -19.19 -13.20 -6.29
CA GLY A 129 -18.19 -12.37 -6.98
C GLY A 129 -17.79 -11.09 -6.23
N LEU A 130 -18.24 -10.90 -4.97
CA LEU A 130 -17.86 -9.74 -4.17
C LEU A 130 -16.48 -9.97 -3.55
N MET A 131 -15.51 -9.09 -3.85
CA MET A 131 -14.13 -9.16 -3.35
C MET A 131 -14.07 -9.03 -1.82
N ALA A 132 -13.02 -9.60 -1.20
CA ALA A 132 -12.80 -9.51 0.25
C ALA A 132 -12.79 -8.08 0.75
N GLY A 133 -12.08 -7.18 0.06
CA GLY A 133 -12.06 -5.75 0.37
C GLY A 133 -13.42 -5.09 0.22
N ALA A 134 -14.13 -5.35 -0.87
CA ALA A 134 -15.47 -4.82 -1.13
C ALA A 134 -16.50 -5.28 -0.07
N ARG A 135 -16.38 -6.54 0.37
CA ARG A 135 -17.22 -7.10 1.45
C ARG A 135 -16.94 -6.43 2.79
N ALA A 136 -15.67 -6.24 3.13
CA ALA A 136 -15.29 -5.56 4.36
C ALA A 136 -15.74 -4.09 4.34
N TRP A 137 -15.55 -3.38 3.22
CA TRP A 137 -16.04 -2.03 3.02
C TRP A 137 -17.57 -1.93 3.21
N SER A 138 -18.33 -2.83 2.59
CA SER A 138 -19.79 -2.87 2.72
C SER A 138 -20.27 -3.04 4.16
N LYS A 139 -19.50 -3.77 4.99
CA LYS A 139 -19.81 -3.98 6.41
C LYS A 139 -19.44 -2.78 7.30
N HIS A 140 -18.38 -2.03 6.94
CA HIS A 140 -17.74 -1.11 7.87
C HIS A 140 -17.72 0.35 7.42
N SER A 141 -18.19 0.68 6.21
CA SER A 141 -18.20 2.05 5.68
C SER A 141 -18.90 3.07 6.58
N HIS A 142 -19.90 2.62 7.35
CA HIS A 142 -20.64 3.49 8.28
C HIS A 142 -19.79 3.99 9.46
N ARG A 143 -18.71 3.30 9.81
CA ARG A 143 -17.85 3.64 10.97
C ARG A 143 -17.11 4.95 10.81
N SER A 144 -16.82 5.38 9.58
CA SER A 144 -16.19 6.66 9.33
C SER A 144 -17.17 7.83 9.22
N ARG A 145 -18.46 7.56 9.36
CA ARG A 145 -19.47 8.60 9.51
C ARG A 145 -19.35 9.09 10.93
N GLY A 146 -18.77 10.28 11.14
CA GLY A 146 -18.72 10.87 12.47
C GLY A 146 -20.12 10.84 13.09
N GLU A 147 -20.18 10.73 14.42
CA GLU A 147 -21.40 10.98 15.20
C GLU A 147 -21.80 12.45 15.04
N THR A 148 -22.19 12.82 13.83
CA THR A 148 -22.74 14.13 13.55
C THR A 148 -24.13 14.16 14.14
N LEU A 149 -24.13 14.48 15.46
CA LEU A 149 -25.18 15.23 16.12
C LEU A 149 -26.61 14.78 15.82
N GLN A 150 -27.12 13.95 16.71
CA GLN A 150 -28.55 13.75 16.91
C GLN A 150 -29.30 15.05 17.24
N VAL A 151 -28.64 16.23 17.21
CA VAL A 151 -29.18 17.51 17.66
C VAL A 151 -29.78 18.36 16.54
N GLU A 152 -29.55 18.09 15.26
CA GLU A 152 -30.02 18.93 14.17
C GLU A 152 -31.14 18.35 13.30
N ASN A 153 -31.81 17.30 13.75
CA ASN A 153 -32.85 16.64 12.94
C ASN A 153 -34.17 17.46 12.78
N MET A 154 -34.29 18.68 13.30
CA MET A 154 -35.51 19.47 13.18
C MET A 154 -35.46 20.63 12.18
N ALA A 155 -34.36 20.99 11.60
CA ALA A 155 -34.27 22.18 10.74
C ALA A 155 -33.92 21.93 9.26
N ILE A 156 -33.64 20.68 8.83
CA ILE A 156 -32.90 20.45 7.56
C ILE A 156 -33.66 19.55 6.56
N GLU A 157 -34.98 19.61 6.54
CA GLU A 157 -35.75 18.85 5.53
C GLU A 157 -35.71 19.50 4.13
N ARG A 158 -35.21 20.73 3.98
CA ARG A 158 -35.19 21.46 2.72
C ARG A 158 -33.97 21.28 1.83
N ASN A 159 -32.92 20.61 2.26
CA ASN A 159 -31.69 20.49 1.46
C ASN A 159 -31.11 19.07 1.38
N ARG A 160 -31.97 18.06 1.24
CA ARG A 160 -31.58 16.62 1.20
C ARG A 160 -30.54 16.26 0.16
N LYS A 161 -30.40 16.99 -0.95
CA LYS A 161 -29.39 16.70 -1.98
C LYS A 161 -27.98 17.21 -1.63
N ALA A 162 -27.88 18.30 -0.89
CA ALA A 162 -26.58 18.83 -0.43
C ALA A 162 -26.10 18.05 0.81
N GLN A 163 -27.01 17.67 1.70
CA GLN A 163 -26.75 16.93 2.92
C GLN A 163 -26.26 15.51 2.65
N SER A 164 -26.69 14.86 1.56
CA SER A 164 -26.23 13.52 1.20
C SER A 164 -24.73 13.45 0.83
N LYS A 165 -24.12 14.57 0.43
CA LYS A 165 -22.68 14.67 0.17
C LYS A 165 -21.85 14.86 1.43
N ILE A 166 -22.43 15.46 2.48
CA ILE A 166 -21.70 15.81 3.72
C ILE A 166 -21.54 14.59 4.64
N ASN A 167 -22.37 13.56 4.50
CA ASN A 167 -22.44 12.43 5.44
C ASN A 167 -21.84 11.12 4.92
N MET A 168 -20.98 11.15 3.89
CA MET A 168 -20.47 9.91 3.31
C MET A 168 -19.32 9.27 4.11
N GLY A 169 -18.76 9.96 5.11
CA GLY A 169 -17.60 9.50 5.86
C GLY A 169 -16.35 9.34 4.97
N TRP A 170 -15.21 9.08 5.57
CA TRP A 170 -13.94 8.94 4.85
C TRP A 170 -13.96 7.77 3.84
N TRP A 171 -14.58 6.66 4.20
CA TRP A 171 -14.69 5.47 3.35
C TRP A 171 -15.70 5.61 2.21
N GLY A 172 -16.62 6.58 2.27
CA GLY A 172 -17.75 6.66 1.35
C GLY A 172 -18.78 5.54 1.59
N THR A 173 -19.75 5.41 0.70
CA THR A 173 -20.84 4.41 0.83
C THR A 173 -20.82 3.45 -0.36
N PRO A 174 -20.81 2.13 -0.14
CA PRO A 174 -20.96 1.14 -1.20
C PRO A 174 -22.41 1.17 -1.73
N TYR A 175 -22.56 1.19 -3.05
CA TYR A 175 -23.87 1.15 -3.74
C TYR A 175 -23.71 0.59 -5.16
N GLY A 176 -24.81 0.10 -5.71
CA GLY A 176 -24.90 -0.43 -7.07
C GLY A 176 -24.68 -1.94 -7.16
N SER A 177 -24.28 -2.41 -8.34
CA SER A 177 -24.03 -3.82 -8.60
C SER A 177 -22.74 -4.31 -7.91
N VAL A 178 -22.56 -5.62 -7.82
CA VAL A 178 -21.33 -6.26 -7.31
C VAL A 178 -20.10 -5.73 -8.05
N SER A 179 -20.14 -5.62 -9.38
CA SER A 179 -19.04 -5.04 -10.18
C SER A 179 -18.74 -3.61 -9.75
N SER A 180 -19.76 -2.75 -9.67
CA SER A 180 -19.58 -1.36 -9.26
C SER A 180 -19.04 -1.20 -7.85
N ILE A 181 -19.42 -2.09 -6.91
CA ILE A 181 -18.90 -2.08 -5.55
C ILE A 181 -17.42 -2.52 -5.56
N ASN A 182 -17.06 -3.57 -6.32
CA ASN A 182 -15.70 -4.04 -6.47
C ASN A 182 -14.79 -2.95 -7.05
N GLU A 183 -15.19 -2.30 -8.14
CA GLU A 183 -14.42 -1.21 -8.79
C GLU A 183 -14.12 -0.07 -7.82
N ARG A 184 -15.12 0.36 -7.05
CA ARG A 184 -14.92 1.41 -6.04
C ARG A 184 -14.06 0.96 -4.88
N ALA A 185 -14.16 -0.30 -4.47
CA ALA A 185 -13.29 -0.86 -3.44
C ALA A 185 -11.82 -0.85 -3.88
N LEU A 186 -11.54 -1.12 -5.17
CA LEU A 186 -10.19 -1.00 -5.74
C LEU A 186 -9.69 0.44 -5.74
N VAL A 187 -10.54 1.43 -5.98
CA VAL A 187 -10.17 2.85 -5.84
C VAL A 187 -9.79 3.18 -4.39
N ILE A 188 -10.53 2.64 -3.41
CA ILE A 188 -10.21 2.82 -1.99
C ILE A 188 -8.89 2.13 -1.65
N PHE A 189 -8.65 0.92 -2.17
CA PHE A 189 -7.37 0.22 -2.02
C PHE A 189 -6.20 1.09 -2.49
N GLY A 190 -6.26 1.61 -3.73
CA GLY A 190 -5.24 2.51 -4.26
C GLY A 190 -5.07 3.77 -3.40
N ARG A 191 -6.20 4.42 -3.00
CA ARG A 191 -6.15 5.61 -2.14
C ARG A 191 -5.40 5.38 -0.83
N VAL A 192 -5.51 4.20 -0.22
CA VAL A 192 -4.82 3.89 1.05
C VAL A 192 -3.39 3.41 0.81
N VAL A 193 -3.21 2.40 -0.06
CA VAL A 193 -1.91 1.73 -0.21
C VAL A 193 -0.89 2.61 -0.90
N ASP A 194 -1.32 3.37 -1.94
CA ASP A 194 -0.43 4.21 -2.74
C ASP A 194 -0.09 5.54 -2.03
N ASN A 195 -0.93 5.98 -1.07
CA ASN A 195 -0.70 7.20 -0.28
C ASN A 195 -0.38 6.90 1.20
N ALA A 196 0.02 5.68 1.51
CA ALA A 196 0.35 5.32 2.88
C ALA A 196 1.59 6.07 3.38
N THR A 197 1.43 6.82 4.45
CA THR A 197 2.49 7.51 5.19
C THR A 197 2.99 6.72 6.39
N TRP A 198 2.24 5.72 6.80
CA TRP A 198 2.59 4.79 7.87
C TRP A 198 2.47 3.37 7.36
N ARG A 199 3.54 2.58 7.54
CA ARG A 199 3.58 1.14 7.29
C ARG A 199 4.18 0.47 8.50
N ASN A 200 3.56 -0.60 8.99
CA ASN A 200 4.07 -1.34 10.14
C ASN A 200 3.93 -2.85 9.91
N LEU A 201 4.91 -3.59 10.39
CA LEU A 201 4.91 -5.03 10.39
C LEU A 201 5.14 -5.51 11.81
N HIS A 202 4.20 -6.23 12.40
CA HIS A 202 4.25 -6.63 13.80
C HIS A 202 3.69 -8.03 14.05
N TRP A 203 4.09 -8.61 15.19
CA TRP A 203 3.58 -9.90 15.61
C TRP A 203 2.33 -9.75 16.47
N LEU A 204 1.34 -10.59 16.20
CA LEU A 204 0.28 -10.93 17.14
C LEU A 204 0.58 -12.28 17.81
N PRO A 205 -0.12 -12.65 18.93
CA PRO A 205 -0.05 -13.98 19.51
C PRO A 205 -0.27 -15.08 18.46
N HIS A 206 0.23 -16.28 18.74
CA HIS A 206 0.12 -17.46 17.88
C HIS A 206 0.81 -17.33 16.52
N GLN A 207 1.94 -16.60 16.47
CA GLN A 207 2.77 -16.44 15.27
C GLN A 207 2.03 -15.85 14.05
N VAL A 208 1.07 -14.99 14.30
CA VAL A 208 0.40 -14.26 13.23
C VAL A 208 1.17 -12.98 12.94
N LEU A 209 1.75 -12.92 11.74
CA LEU A 209 2.40 -11.72 11.22
C LEU A 209 1.34 -10.79 10.65
N VAL A 210 1.40 -9.51 11.01
CA VAL A 210 0.44 -8.50 10.57
C VAL A 210 1.16 -7.37 9.87
N TYR A 211 0.70 -7.03 8.68
CA TYR A 211 1.08 -5.84 7.93
C TYR A 211 -0.06 -4.82 7.96
N GLU A 212 0.25 -3.61 8.37
CA GLU A 212 -0.68 -2.50 8.51
C GLU A 212 -0.17 -1.29 7.73
N VAL A 213 -1.06 -0.67 6.96
CA VAL A 213 -0.77 0.59 6.26
C VAL A 213 -1.82 1.62 6.62
N ARG A 214 -1.40 2.88 6.81
CA ARG A 214 -2.29 4.01 7.09
C ARG A 214 -1.88 5.24 6.28
N VAL A 215 -2.87 6.04 5.93
CA VAL A 215 -2.67 7.40 5.45
C VAL A 215 -2.51 8.36 6.63
N GLU A 216 -2.15 9.61 6.36
CA GLU A 216 -1.86 10.64 7.38
C GLU A 216 -2.98 10.82 8.39
N GLU A 217 -4.25 10.79 7.96
CA GLU A 217 -5.42 10.92 8.83
C GLU A 217 -5.68 9.71 9.74
N GLY A 218 -4.92 8.65 9.59
CA GLY A 218 -4.99 7.44 10.41
C GLY A 218 -5.90 6.33 9.87
N TYR A 219 -6.66 6.57 8.80
CA TYR A 219 -7.39 5.50 8.12
C TYR A 219 -6.45 4.53 7.43
N GLY A 220 -6.77 3.24 7.45
CA GLY A 220 -5.84 2.26 6.92
C GLY A 220 -6.44 0.92 6.57
N MET A 221 -5.56 -0.01 6.25
CA MET A 221 -5.87 -1.40 5.91
C MET A 221 -4.88 -2.34 6.58
N ARG A 222 -5.31 -3.58 6.80
CA ARG A 222 -4.51 -4.59 7.46
C ARG A 222 -4.61 -5.95 6.75
N TRP A 223 -3.45 -6.61 6.69
CA TRP A 223 -3.31 -7.99 6.22
C TRP A 223 -2.64 -8.83 7.29
N SER A 224 -2.82 -10.13 7.24
CA SER A 224 -2.12 -11.06 8.10
C SER A 224 -1.65 -12.29 7.35
N GLN A 225 -0.60 -12.90 7.87
CA GLN A 225 -0.05 -14.17 7.45
C GLN A 225 0.10 -15.06 8.68
N ASP A 226 -0.52 -16.22 8.67
CA ASP A 226 -0.38 -17.20 9.74
C ASP A 226 0.92 -17.99 9.53
N ARG A 227 1.88 -17.80 10.44
CA ARG A 227 3.19 -18.46 10.38
C ARG A 227 3.34 -19.62 11.36
N SER A 228 2.28 -20.00 12.05
CA SER A 228 2.29 -21.14 12.98
C SER A 228 2.69 -22.46 12.29
N VAL A 229 2.37 -22.60 11.01
CA VAL A 229 2.73 -23.77 10.19
C VAL A 229 4.22 -23.87 9.82
N LEU A 230 5.01 -22.80 10.02
CA LEU A 230 6.46 -22.82 9.75
C LEU A 230 7.23 -23.67 10.76
N GLU A 231 6.67 -23.94 11.93
CA GLU A 231 7.28 -24.84 12.93
C GLU A 231 7.47 -26.26 12.42
N SER A 232 6.66 -26.70 11.45
CA SER A 232 6.81 -28.02 10.81
C SER A 232 8.05 -28.16 9.93
N GLY A 233 8.63 -27.01 9.47
CA GLY A 233 9.77 -26.96 8.55
C GLY A 233 9.45 -27.37 7.11
N GLU A 234 8.19 -27.69 6.78
CA GLU A 234 7.76 -28.12 5.44
C GLU A 234 7.38 -26.95 4.51
N VAL A 235 7.17 -25.77 5.09
CA VAL A 235 6.68 -24.57 4.36
C VAL A 235 7.62 -23.41 4.62
N THR A 236 7.92 -22.59 3.60
CA THR A 236 8.67 -21.34 3.75
C THR A 236 7.75 -20.13 3.83
N PRO A 237 8.17 -19.02 4.46
CA PRO A 237 7.36 -17.81 4.60
C PRO A 237 6.84 -17.25 3.27
N GLU A 238 7.62 -17.39 2.19
CA GLU A 238 7.32 -16.87 0.87
C GLU A 238 6.13 -17.58 0.21
N ILE A 239 5.81 -18.80 0.63
CA ILE A 239 4.71 -19.60 0.08
C ILE A 239 3.39 -19.32 0.79
N LEU A 240 3.45 -18.77 2.01
CA LEU A 240 2.24 -18.51 2.79
C LEU A 240 1.45 -17.33 2.24
N PRO A 241 0.14 -17.49 1.97
CA PRO A 241 -0.67 -16.41 1.44
C PRO A 241 -0.96 -15.35 2.50
N TRP A 242 -0.94 -14.09 2.09
CA TRP A 242 -1.49 -13.01 2.87
C TRP A 242 -3.02 -13.01 2.82
N THR A 243 -3.65 -12.65 3.92
CA THR A 243 -5.11 -12.57 4.04
C THR A 243 -5.51 -11.14 4.39
N PHE A 244 -6.40 -10.53 3.61
CA PHE A 244 -6.95 -9.22 3.93
C PHE A 244 -7.86 -9.30 5.16
N ARG A 245 -7.58 -8.47 6.18
CA ARG A 245 -8.27 -8.49 7.48
C ARG A 245 -9.30 -7.39 7.65
N GLY A 246 -9.20 -6.31 6.87
CA GLY A 246 -10.18 -5.23 6.89
C GLY A 246 -9.58 -3.83 6.93
N PHE A 247 -10.46 -2.88 7.15
CA PHE A 247 -10.17 -1.46 7.25
C PHE A 247 -9.89 -1.06 8.69
N LEU A 248 -9.09 0.00 8.84
CA LEU A 248 -8.69 0.56 10.13
C LEU A 248 -9.19 1.99 10.23
N GLU A 249 -9.75 2.32 11.37
CA GLU A 249 -10.10 3.68 11.74
C GLU A 249 -8.89 4.39 12.40
N PRO A 250 -8.86 5.73 12.43
CA PRO A 250 -7.86 6.46 13.19
C PRO A 250 -7.82 6.01 14.64
N MET A 251 -6.59 5.95 15.20
CA MET A 251 -6.43 5.65 16.63
C MET A 251 -7.03 6.78 17.46
N MET A 252 -7.87 6.41 18.42
CA MET A 252 -8.39 7.38 19.41
C MET A 252 -7.38 7.51 20.55
N GLU A 253 -7.05 8.74 20.97
CA GLU A 253 -6.06 9.01 22.03
C GLU A 253 -6.34 8.26 23.33
N ASN A 254 -7.60 8.00 23.69
CA ASN A 254 -7.97 7.29 24.93
C ASN A 254 -8.98 6.17 24.65
N GLY A 255 -8.92 5.54 23.47
CA GLY A 255 -9.89 4.52 23.06
C GLY A 255 -9.98 3.34 24.01
N HIS A 256 -8.88 2.98 24.67
CA HIS A 256 -8.86 1.90 25.68
C HIS A 256 -9.50 2.31 27.00
N GLU A 257 -9.26 3.54 27.45
CA GLU A 257 -9.84 4.10 28.68
C GLU A 257 -11.32 4.43 28.51
N MET A 258 -11.73 4.88 27.34
CA MET A 258 -13.12 5.15 26.99
C MET A 258 -13.95 3.89 26.74
N GLY A 259 -13.34 2.70 26.85
CA GLY A 259 -14.05 1.43 26.69
C GLY A 259 -14.62 1.24 25.28
N TRP A 260 -13.97 1.80 24.27
CA TRP A 260 -14.42 1.70 22.89
C TRP A 260 -14.55 0.22 22.48
N LYS A 261 -15.79 -0.24 22.38
CA LYS A 261 -16.11 -1.58 21.87
C LYS A 261 -16.61 -1.46 20.45
N HIS A 262 -16.13 -2.34 19.59
CA HIS A 262 -16.79 -2.52 18.30
C HIS A 262 -18.29 -2.75 18.55
N GLY A 263 -19.13 -1.83 18.10
CA GLY A 263 -20.58 -2.08 18.14
C GLY A 263 -20.87 -3.40 17.41
N ILE A 264 -21.62 -4.27 18.06
CA ILE A 264 -22.05 -5.57 17.56
C ILE A 264 -22.99 -5.36 16.38
#